data_41a0b1a99d1db7a898e9a980c485bab1
#
_entry.id   41a0b1a99d1db7a898e9a980c485bab1
#
_cell.length_a   1.000
_cell.length_b   1.000
_cell.length_c   1.000
_cell.angle_alpha   90.00
_cell.angle_beta   90.00
_cell.angle_gamma   90.00
#
_symmetry.space_group_name_H-M   'P 1'
#
loop_
_entity.id
_entity.type
_entity.pdbx_description
1 polymer ?
#
loop_
_entity_poly.entity_id
_entity_poly.type
_entity_poly.pdbx_seq_one_letter_code
_entity_poly.pdbx_strand_id
1 'polypeptide(L)'
;GVAFTWLTYEISQSASLSALVAALNILPTALFQPIAGPIAERCQKKRVMIRADVVRAGMVGVVLALFLTGELKPWMLLLTTFLMNTVEALRVPCGSSFVPQLLKKEEYDSCLSLSRTLSMIFQVAGMALGGILTAVWMAGAFWIDMGTYLISAVLIRSIRYEELAKEREKSDNLLGKLREDAEEMKGGV
;
A
#
# COMPACT_ATOMS: atom_id res chain seq x y z
N GLY A 1 -0.61 -7.12 9.62
CA GLY A 1 -1.85 -7.88 9.76
C GLY A 1 -1.84 -8.83 10.95
N VAL A 2 -1.16 -9.99 10.83
CA VAL A 2 -1.22 -11.08 11.85
C VAL A 2 -0.79 -10.60 13.24
N ALA A 3 0.32 -9.87 13.35
CA ALA A 3 0.82 -9.37 14.63
C ALA A 3 -0.19 -8.47 15.37
N PHE A 4 -0.89 -7.59 14.65
CA PHE A 4 -1.91 -6.71 15.24
C PHE A 4 -3.12 -7.49 15.77
N THR A 5 -3.60 -8.48 15.00
CA THR A 5 -4.72 -9.33 15.41
C THR A 5 -4.37 -10.15 16.65
N TRP A 6 -3.17 -10.75 16.66
CA TRP A 6 -2.68 -11.51 17.80
C TRP A 6 -2.51 -10.65 19.05
N LEU A 7 -1.85 -9.50 18.91
CA LEU A 7 -1.61 -8.58 20.02
C LEU A 7 -2.91 -8.02 20.60
N THR A 8 -3.90 -7.76 19.74
CA THR A 8 -5.23 -7.34 20.22
C THR A 8 -5.86 -8.42 21.08
N TYR A 9 -5.76 -9.67 20.69
CA TYR A 9 -6.27 -10.78 21.49
C TYR A 9 -5.53 -10.90 22.82
N GLU A 10 -4.22 -10.81 22.80
CA GLU A 10 -3.38 -10.93 24.01
C GLU A 10 -3.69 -9.83 25.04
N ILE A 11 -3.85 -8.58 24.59
CA ILE A 11 -4.14 -7.44 25.48
C ILE A 11 -5.59 -7.41 25.93
N SER A 12 -6.55 -7.71 25.04
CA SER A 12 -7.97 -7.56 25.32
C SER A 12 -8.65 -8.82 25.84
N GLN A 13 -8.04 -10.00 25.63
CA GLN A 13 -8.63 -11.32 25.86
C GLN A 13 -10.03 -11.48 25.20
N SER A 14 -10.28 -10.69 24.12
CA SER A 14 -11.56 -10.62 23.44
C SER A 14 -11.44 -11.09 21.99
N ALA A 15 -12.08 -12.21 21.66
CA ALA A 15 -12.16 -12.72 20.31
C ALA A 15 -12.91 -11.73 19.37
N SER A 16 -13.90 -11.02 19.89
CA SER A 16 -14.66 -10.02 19.13
C SER A 16 -13.79 -8.84 18.67
N LEU A 17 -12.92 -8.32 19.52
CA LEU A 17 -12.01 -7.24 19.16
C LEU A 17 -10.96 -7.71 18.15
N SER A 18 -10.46 -8.93 18.29
CA SER A 18 -9.53 -9.51 17.32
C SER A 18 -10.18 -9.75 15.97
N ALA A 19 -11.44 -10.21 15.95
CA ALA A 19 -12.22 -10.32 14.72
C ALA A 19 -12.47 -8.95 14.07
N LEU A 20 -12.68 -7.90 14.86
CA LEU A 20 -12.83 -6.54 14.36
C LEU A 20 -11.52 -6.03 13.71
N VAL A 21 -10.36 -6.30 14.32
CA VAL A 21 -9.06 -5.99 13.70
C VAL A 21 -8.90 -6.75 12.38
N ALA A 22 -9.28 -8.02 12.33
CA ALA A 22 -9.23 -8.81 11.10
C ALA A 22 -10.15 -8.22 10.01
N ALA A 23 -11.35 -7.78 10.36
CA ALA A 23 -12.25 -7.08 9.45
C ALA A 23 -11.68 -5.74 8.97
N LEU A 24 -11.04 -4.97 9.85
CA LEU A 24 -10.39 -3.70 9.50
C LEU A 24 -9.15 -3.86 8.61
N ASN A 25 -8.59 -5.07 8.47
CA ASN A 25 -7.56 -5.33 7.47
C ASN A 25 -8.10 -5.32 6.03
N ILE A 26 -9.39 -5.56 5.83
CA ILE A 26 -10.00 -5.69 4.49
C ILE A 26 -10.92 -4.51 4.20
N LEU A 27 -11.73 -4.10 5.17
CA LEU A 27 -12.80 -3.12 5.00
C LEU A 27 -12.34 -1.78 4.40
N PRO A 28 -11.27 -1.11 4.89
CA PRO A 28 -10.84 0.16 4.33
C PRO A 28 -10.40 0.03 2.87
N THR A 29 -9.70 -1.06 2.54
CA THR A 29 -9.27 -1.33 1.16
C THR A 29 -10.47 -1.52 0.23
N ALA A 30 -11.46 -2.31 0.64
CA ALA A 30 -12.68 -2.53 -0.14
C ALA A 30 -13.48 -1.24 -0.36
N LEU A 31 -13.57 -0.38 0.66
CA LEU A 31 -14.33 0.88 0.59
C LEU A 31 -13.62 1.96 -0.24
N PHE A 32 -12.30 2.11 -0.08
CA PHE A 32 -11.54 3.19 -0.69
C PHE A 32 -10.95 2.83 -2.05
N GLN A 33 -10.79 1.55 -2.39
CA GLN A 33 -10.20 1.11 -3.65
C GLN A 33 -10.91 1.66 -4.91
N PRO A 34 -12.26 1.72 -4.99
CA PRO A 34 -12.93 2.30 -6.16
C PRO A 34 -12.60 3.79 -6.38
N ILE A 35 -12.40 4.52 -5.29
CA ILE A 35 -12.08 5.96 -5.31
C ILE A 35 -10.58 6.18 -5.51
N ALA A 36 -9.77 5.27 -4.99
CA ALA A 36 -8.31 5.37 -5.03
C ALA A 36 -7.75 5.20 -6.44
N GLY A 37 -8.41 4.44 -7.33
CA GLY A 37 -8.00 4.27 -8.72
C GLY A 37 -7.87 5.59 -9.49
N PRO A 38 -8.94 6.37 -9.63
CA PRO A 38 -8.91 7.68 -10.30
C PRO A 38 -7.95 8.70 -9.64
N ILE A 39 -7.80 8.63 -8.31
CA ILE A 39 -6.85 9.48 -7.58
C ILE A 39 -5.41 9.09 -7.91
N ALA A 40 -5.11 7.78 -7.95
CA ALA A 40 -3.79 7.25 -8.25
C ALA A 40 -3.32 7.62 -9.67
N GLU A 41 -4.23 7.75 -10.63
CA GLU A 41 -3.91 8.17 -12.00
C GLU A 41 -3.42 9.62 -12.06
N ARG A 42 -3.93 10.49 -11.19
CA ARG A 42 -3.59 11.92 -11.13
C ARG A 42 -2.37 12.23 -10.26
N CYS A 43 -1.93 11.28 -9.44
CA CYS A 43 -0.85 11.49 -8.49
C CYS A 43 0.49 10.97 -9.03
N GLN A 44 1.58 11.55 -8.52
CA GLN A 44 2.93 11.03 -8.78
C GLN A 44 3.11 9.70 -8.02
N LYS A 45 2.86 8.60 -8.72
CA LYS A 45 2.80 7.22 -8.19
C LYS A 45 3.98 6.89 -7.28
N LYS A 46 5.21 7.17 -7.74
CA LYS A 46 6.43 6.94 -6.95
C LYS A 46 6.43 7.69 -5.61
N ARG A 47 6.01 8.97 -5.60
CA ARG A 47 5.97 9.77 -4.37
C ARG A 47 4.89 9.28 -3.40
N VAL A 48 3.73 8.88 -3.93
CA VAL A 48 2.64 8.33 -3.11
C VAL A 48 3.09 7.03 -2.46
N MET A 49 3.73 6.12 -3.19
CA MET A 49 4.23 4.86 -2.65
C MET A 49 5.27 5.08 -1.55
N ILE A 50 6.27 5.94 -1.78
CA ILE A 50 7.29 6.24 -0.76
C ILE A 50 6.67 6.86 0.50
N ARG A 51 5.76 7.85 0.33
CA ARG A 51 5.08 8.48 1.47
C ARG A 51 4.21 7.48 2.23
N ALA A 52 3.50 6.61 1.53
CA ALA A 52 2.69 5.56 2.15
C ALA A 52 3.56 4.63 3.00
N ASP A 53 4.68 4.16 2.48
CA ASP A 53 5.58 3.26 3.20
C ASP A 53 6.22 3.96 4.43
N VAL A 54 6.63 5.22 4.31
CA VAL A 54 7.17 6.01 5.44
C VAL A 54 6.11 6.25 6.52
N VAL A 55 4.88 6.61 6.14
CA VAL A 55 3.77 6.81 7.08
C VAL A 55 3.45 5.50 7.82
N ARG A 56 3.42 4.37 7.11
CA ARG A 56 3.19 3.05 7.72
C ARG A 56 4.32 2.65 8.67
N ALA A 57 5.57 2.88 8.28
CA ALA A 57 6.71 2.68 9.17
C ALA A 57 6.60 3.51 10.45
N GLY A 58 6.20 4.78 10.33
CA GLY A 58 5.96 5.65 11.48
C GLY A 58 4.83 5.15 12.38
N MET A 59 3.71 4.69 11.81
CA MET A 59 2.60 4.12 12.57
C MET A 59 3.02 2.87 13.34
N VAL A 60 3.76 1.95 12.71
CA VAL A 60 4.31 0.77 13.38
C VAL A 60 5.29 1.16 14.48
N GLY A 61 6.15 2.17 14.23
CA GLY A 61 7.07 2.70 15.25
C GLY A 61 6.35 3.28 16.47
N VAL A 62 5.24 3.99 16.28
CA VAL A 62 4.40 4.50 17.38
C VAL A 62 3.80 3.34 18.18
N VAL A 63 3.26 2.32 17.51
CA VAL A 63 2.70 1.13 18.19
C VAL A 63 3.80 0.40 18.97
N LEU A 64 4.99 0.25 18.38
CA LEU A 64 6.13 -0.36 19.06
C LEU A 64 6.53 0.44 20.30
N ALA A 65 6.61 1.75 20.23
CA ALA A 65 6.94 2.60 21.38
C ALA A 65 5.89 2.46 22.50
N LEU A 66 4.60 2.50 22.15
CA LEU A 66 3.51 2.29 23.11
C LEU A 66 3.51 0.87 23.70
N PHE A 67 3.89 -0.13 22.92
CA PHE A 67 4.05 -1.49 23.41
C PHE A 67 5.18 -1.60 24.42
N LEU A 68 6.34 -0.99 24.15
CA LEU A 68 7.50 -1.01 25.05
C LEU A 68 7.27 -0.22 26.34
N THR A 69 6.45 0.84 26.32
CA THR A 69 6.07 1.61 27.53
C THR A 69 4.92 0.96 28.31
N GLY A 70 4.29 -0.08 27.78
CA GLY A 70 3.14 -0.74 28.41
C GLY A 70 1.83 0.06 28.37
N GLU A 71 1.78 1.15 27.64
CA GLU A 71 0.59 2.03 27.53
C GLU A 71 -0.33 1.65 26.34
N LEU A 72 -0.02 0.58 25.63
CA LEU A 72 -0.77 0.17 24.46
C LEU A 72 -2.17 -0.36 24.82
N LYS A 73 -3.20 0.28 24.28
CA LYS A 73 -4.60 -0.10 24.49
C LYS A 73 -5.19 -0.71 23.22
N PRO A 74 -6.17 -1.65 23.33
CA PRO A 74 -6.75 -2.33 22.15
C PRO A 74 -7.32 -1.39 21.10
N TRP A 75 -7.98 -0.28 21.49
CA TRP A 75 -8.54 0.68 20.55
C TRP A 75 -7.48 1.40 19.70
N MET A 76 -6.25 1.56 20.21
CA MET A 76 -5.13 2.14 19.46
C MET A 76 -4.72 1.20 18.31
N LEU A 77 -4.76 -0.11 18.53
CA LEU A 77 -4.50 -1.11 17.51
C LEU A 77 -5.59 -1.10 16.42
N LEU A 78 -6.86 -0.95 16.80
CA LEU A 78 -7.98 -0.80 15.87
C LEU A 78 -7.78 0.43 14.97
N LEU A 79 -7.49 1.58 15.59
CA LEU A 79 -7.28 2.83 14.87
C LEU A 79 -6.08 2.73 13.92
N THR A 80 -4.96 2.21 14.42
CA THR A 80 -3.75 2.06 13.60
C THR A 80 -3.98 1.10 12.43
N THR A 81 -4.66 -0.03 12.66
CA THR A 81 -5.01 -0.98 11.60
C THR A 81 -5.88 -0.33 10.54
N PHE A 82 -6.90 0.44 10.93
CA PHE A 82 -7.76 1.17 10.01
C PHE A 82 -6.95 2.18 9.16
N LEU A 83 -6.12 3.00 9.81
CA LEU A 83 -5.30 4.00 9.11
C LEU A 83 -4.28 3.37 8.17
N MET A 84 -3.59 2.31 8.60
CA MET A 84 -2.63 1.59 7.77
C MET A 84 -3.27 1.01 6.50
N ASN A 85 -4.46 0.42 6.62
CA ASN A 85 -5.17 -0.15 5.47
C ASN A 85 -5.83 0.92 4.59
N THR A 86 -6.18 2.08 5.12
CA THR A 86 -6.60 3.25 4.34
C THR A 86 -5.44 3.76 3.47
N VAL A 87 -4.23 3.85 4.03
CA VAL A 87 -3.01 4.22 3.28
C VAL A 87 -2.69 3.17 2.21
N GLU A 88 -2.86 1.88 2.53
CA GLU A 88 -2.65 0.78 1.57
C GLU A 88 -3.65 0.83 0.41
N ALA A 89 -4.89 1.22 0.65
CA ALA A 89 -5.91 1.38 -0.39
C ALA A 89 -5.49 2.36 -1.49
N LEU A 90 -4.70 3.39 -1.15
CA LEU A 90 -4.12 4.33 -2.12
C LEU A 90 -2.83 3.79 -2.75
N ARG A 91 -2.03 3.05 -1.99
CA ARG A 91 -0.75 2.49 -2.45
C ARG A 91 -0.92 1.41 -3.52
N VAL A 92 -1.89 0.52 -3.36
CA VAL A 92 -2.14 -0.62 -4.26
C VAL A 92 -2.39 -0.19 -5.71
N PRO A 93 -3.32 0.73 -6.03
CA PRO A 93 -3.54 1.15 -7.41
C PRO A 93 -2.34 1.93 -7.98
N CYS A 94 -1.59 2.67 -7.15
CA CYS A 94 -0.35 3.31 -7.59
C CYS A 94 0.70 2.28 -8.02
N GLY A 95 0.87 1.21 -7.26
CA GLY A 95 1.81 0.13 -7.58
C GLY A 95 1.41 -0.64 -8.83
N SER A 96 0.15 -1.04 -8.95
CA SER A 96 -0.36 -1.78 -10.11
C SER A 96 -0.30 -0.99 -11.41
N SER A 97 -0.43 0.34 -11.34
CA SER A 97 -0.29 1.23 -12.50
C SER A 97 1.16 1.63 -12.81
N PHE A 98 2.08 1.44 -11.85
CA PHE A 98 3.49 1.79 -12.01
C PHE A 98 4.27 0.69 -12.75
N VAL A 99 4.03 -0.58 -12.44
CA VAL A 99 4.74 -1.74 -13.02
C VAL A 99 4.60 -1.81 -14.55
N PRO A 100 3.41 -1.63 -15.17
CA PRO A 100 3.27 -1.66 -16.63
C PRO A 100 4.06 -0.58 -17.36
N GLN A 101 4.39 0.52 -16.68
CA GLN A 101 5.15 1.63 -17.29
C GLN A 101 6.65 1.35 -17.35
N LEU A 102 7.13 0.36 -16.59
CA LEU A 102 8.53 -0.05 -16.54
C LEU A 102 8.86 -1.18 -17.51
N LEU A 103 7.86 -1.91 -18.01
CA LEU A 103 8.01 -3.13 -18.80
C LEU A 103 7.58 -2.92 -20.25
N LYS A 104 8.21 -3.67 -21.17
CA LYS A 104 7.73 -3.78 -22.54
C LYS A 104 6.45 -4.63 -22.56
N LYS A 105 5.56 -4.34 -23.53
CA LYS A 105 4.24 -4.96 -23.65
C LYS A 105 4.28 -6.50 -23.74
N GLU A 106 5.34 -7.02 -24.35
CA GLU A 106 5.55 -8.47 -24.55
C GLU A 106 5.99 -9.20 -23.26
N GLU A 107 6.62 -8.49 -22.32
CA GLU A 107 7.11 -9.05 -21.05
C GLU A 107 6.12 -8.87 -19.90
N TYR A 108 5.07 -8.06 -20.12
CA TYR A 108 4.15 -7.65 -19.08
C TYR A 108 3.38 -8.82 -18.48
N ASP A 109 2.81 -9.71 -19.30
CA ASP A 109 1.98 -10.82 -18.82
C ASP A 109 2.79 -11.84 -18.03
N SER A 110 4.00 -12.13 -18.50
CA SER A 110 4.93 -13.04 -17.80
C SER A 110 5.40 -12.46 -16.47
N CYS A 111 5.72 -11.19 -16.46
CA CYS A 111 6.15 -10.48 -15.24
C CYS A 111 5.00 -10.34 -14.23
N LEU A 112 3.79 -10.09 -14.70
CA LEU A 112 2.60 -9.98 -13.85
C LEU A 112 2.23 -11.33 -13.22
N SER A 113 2.27 -12.42 -13.98
CA SER A 113 2.00 -13.77 -13.48
C SER A 113 3.04 -14.21 -12.46
N LEU A 114 4.32 -13.97 -12.73
CA LEU A 114 5.41 -14.25 -11.80
C LEU A 114 5.29 -13.42 -10.51
N SER A 115 5.00 -12.13 -10.65
CA SER A 115 4.81 -11.23 -9.50
C SER A 115 3.65 -11.67 -8.61
N ARG A 116 2.52 -12.09 -9.20
CA ARG A 116 1.36 -12.61 -8.46
C ARG A 116 1.70 -13.92 -7.74
N THR A 117 2.37 -14.85 -8.43
CA THR A 117 2.78 -16.13 -7.84
C THR A 117 3.73 -15.92 -6.67
N LEU A 118 4.76 -15.10 -6.85
CA LEU A 118 5.69 -14.75 -5.78
C LEU A 118 4.97 -14.07 -4.61
N SER A 119 4.05 -13.14 -4.89
CA SER A 119 3.27 -12.47 -3.85
C SER A 119 2.43 -13.45 -3.02
N MET A 120 1.82 -14.46 -3.65
CA MET A 120 1.07 -15.49 -2.93
C MET A 120 1.99 -16.36 -2.05
N ILE A 121 3.14 -16.78 -2.58
CA ILE A 121 4.13 -17.56 -1.81
C ILE A 121 4.61 -16.77 -0.61
N PHE A 122 5.02 -15.50 -0.82
CA PHE A 122 5.48 -14.64 0.27
C PHE A 122 4.37 -14.29 1.25
N GLN A 123 3.12 -14.21 0.81
CA GLN A 123 1.98 -13.99 1.70
C GLN A 123 1.78 -15.18 2.65
N VAL A 124 1.80 -16.41 2.14
CA VAL A 124 1.66 -17.62 2.97
C VAL A 124 2.85 -17.79 3.89
N ALA A 125 4.07 -17.67 3.36
CA ALA A 125 5.29 -17.73 4.16
C ALA A 125 5.33 -16.62 5.23
N GLY A 126 4.95 -15.40 4.86
CA GLY A 126 4.89 -14.25 5.77
C GLY A 126 3.86 -14.41 6.90
N MET A 127 2.71 -15.05 6.62
CA MET A 127 1.74 -15.37 7.67
C MET A 127 2.29 -16.40 8.65
N ALA A 128 2.92 -17.48 8.15
CA ALA A 128 3.51 -18.52 8.99
C ALA A 128 4.68 -17.98 9.83
N LEU A 129 5.66 -17.33 9.19
CA LEU A 129 6.82 -16.74 9.89
C LEU A 129 6.39 -15.60 10.82
N GLY A 130 5.44 -14.76 10.41
CA GLY A 130 4.90 -13.70 11.24
C GLY A 130 4.20 -14.23 12.49
N GLY A 131 3.45 -15.34 12.37
CA GLY A 131 2.83 -16.01 13.51
C GLY A 131 3.87 -16.55 14.49
N ILE A 132 4.90 -17.26 14.02
CA ILE A 132 5.98 -17.77 14.85
C ILE A 132 6.73 -16.61 15.53
N LEU A 133 7.08 -15.59 14.75
CA LEU A 133 7.85 -14.45 15.26
C LEU A 133 7.08 -13.67 16.33
N THR A 134 5.78 -13.47 16.15
CA THR A 134 4.94 -12.80 17.16
C THR A 134 4.79 -13.63 18.44
N ALA A 135 4.76 -14.94 18.33
CA ALA A 135 4.69 -15.83 19.49
C ALA A 135 6.00 -15.87 20.29
N VAL A 136 7.15 -15.78 19.62
CA VAL A 136 8.48 -15.86 20.26
C VAL A 136 8.99 -14.48 20.70
N TRP A 137 8.80 -13.47 19.85
CA TRP A 137 9.34 -12.13 20.07
C TRP A 137 8.49 -11.04 19.42
N MET A 138 7.43 -10.64 20.09
CA MET A 138 6.46 -9.65 19.62
C MET A 138 7.12 -8.32 19.19
N ALA A 139 8.01 -7.77 20.03
CA ALA A 139 8.72 -6.53 19.71
C ALA A 139 9.56 -6.67 18.44
N GLY A 140 10.21 -7.82 18.22
CA GLY A 140 10.97 -8.11 17.02
C GLY A 140 10.10 -8.13 15.75
N ALA A 141 8.87 -8.62 15.85
CA ALA A 141 7.94 -8.58 14.74
C ALA A 141 7.66 -7.15 14.28
N PHE A 142 7.49 -6.20 15.21
CA PHE A 142 7.30 -4.78 14.87
C PHE A 142 8.57 -4.12 14.31
N TRP A 143 9.75 -4.47 14.85
CA TRP A 143 11.02 -3.97 14.29
C TRP A 143 11.23 -4.42 12.85
N ILE A 144 10.96 -5.68 12.56
CA ILE A 144 11.08 -6.23 11.19
C ILE A 144 10.05 -5.59 10.28
N ASP A 145 8.79 -5.44 10.71
CA ASP A 145 7.72 -4.83 9.92
C ASP A 145 8.07 -3.37 9.58
N MET A 146 8.51 -2.57 10.55
CA MET A 146 8.98 -1.21 10.34
C MET A 146 10.17 -1.17 9.37
N GLY A 147 11.14 -2.05 9.54
CA GLY A 147 12.32 -2.15 8.69
C GLY A 147 11.96 -2.48 7.23
N THR A 148 11.02 -3.39 7.00
CA THR A 148 10.57 -3.74 5.65
C THR A 148 9.91 -2.56 4.93
N TYR A 149 9.11 -1.73 5.61
CA TYR A 149 8.56 -0.50 5.01
C TYR A 149 9.66 0.50 4.65
N LEU A 150 10.65 0.70 5.51
CA LEU A 150 11.76 1.62 5.23
C LEU A 150 12.61 1.12 4.05
N ILE A 151 12.93 -0.18 4.02
CA ILE A 151 13.65 -0.80 2.89
C ILE A 151 12.86 -0.63 1.60
N SER A 152 11.53 -0.88 1.62
CA SER A 152 10.64 -0.67 0.47
C SER A 152 10.71 0.78 -0.02
N ALA A 153 10.60 1.75 0.88
CA ALA A 153 10.68 3.17 0.53
C ALA A 153 12.03 3.55 -0.12
N VAL A 154 13.14 3.01 0.40
CA VAL A 154 14.49 3.24 -0.15
C VAL A 154 14.63 2.58 -1.53
N LEU A 155 14.17 1.35 -1.70
CA LEU A 155 14.21 0.64 -2.98
C LEU A 155 13.39 1.38 -4.05
N ILE A 156 12.17 1.81 -3.73
CA ILE A 156 11.34 2.58 -4.65
C ILE A 156 12.01 3.92 -5.00
N ARG A 157 12.66 4.58 -4.03
CA ARG A 157 13.40 5.80 -4.27
C ARG A 157 14.58 5.60 -5.24
N SER A 158 15.25 4.45 -5.18
CA SER A 158 16.39 4.12 -6.02
C SER A 158 16.04 3.85 -7.48
N ILE A 159 14.78 3.54 -7.78
CA ILE A 159 14.31 3.35 -9.15
C ILE A 159 14.38 4.71 -9.87
N ARG A 160 15.28 4.84 -10.85
CA ARG A 160 15.34 6.01 -11.72
C ARG A 160 14.25 5.88 -12.78
N TYR A 161 13.21 6.70 -12.66
CA TYR A 161 12.12 6.73 -13.60
C TYR A 161 11.80 8.16 -14.04
N GLU A 162 11.83 8.39 -15.35
CA GLU A 162 11.42 9.64 -15.99
C GLU A 162 9.88 9.70 -16.12
N GLU A 163 9.20 9.77 -15.00
CA GLU A 163 7.74 9.82 -14.91
C GLU A 163 7.17 11.12 -15.49
N LEU A 164 7.97 12.19 -15.43
CA LEU A 164 7.52 13.55 -15.77
C LEU A 164 7.43 13.83 -17.27
N ALA A 165 8.23 13.17 -18.10
CA ALA A 165 8.23 13.40 -19.55
C ALA A 165 7.02 12.74 -20.22
N LYS A 166 6.70 11.48 -19.87
CA LYS A 166 5.57 10.75 -20.49
C LYS A 166 4.20 11.24 -20.06
N GLU A 167 4.03 11.72 -18.83
CA GLU A 167 2.72 12.30 -18.41
C GLU A 167 2.49 13.68 -19.03
N ARG A 168 3.52 14.49 -19.21
CA ARG A 168 3.43 15.75 -19.98
C ARG A 168 3.08 15.49 -21.42
N GLU A 169 3.76 14.56 -22.08
CA GLU A 169 3.52 14.20 -23.47
C GLU A 169 2.11 13.63 -23.70
N LYS A 170 1.60 12.84 -22.75
CA LYS A 170 0.23 12.32 -22.80
C LYS A 170 -0.83 13.37 -22.51
N SER A 171 -0.54 14.31 -21.60
CA SER A 171 -1.42 15.43 -21.29
C SER A 171 -1.46 16.44 -22.46
N ASP A 172 -0.32 16.74 -23.06
CA ASP A 172 -0.24 17.65 -24.20
C ASP A 172 -0.90 17.06 -25.44
N ASN A 173 -0.76 15.73 -25.69
CA ASN A 173 -1.47 15.02 -26.75
C ASN A 173 -2.99 14.96 -26.53
N LEU A 174 -3.45 14.80 -25.27
CA LEU A 174 -4.87 14.84 -24.94
C LEU A 174 -5.47 16.25 -25.10
N LEU A 175 -4.75 17.26 -24.65
CA LEU A 175 -5.15 18.67 -24.83
C LEU A 175 -5.14 19.08 -26.30
N GLY A 176 -4.19 18.58 -27.09
CA GLY A 176 -4.13 18.76 -28.55
C GLY A 176 -5.36 18.16 -29.23
N LYS A 177 -5.69 16.90 -28.93
CA LYS A 177 -6.91 16.24 -29.47
C LYS A 177 -8.20 16.93 -29.08
N LEU A 178 -8.35 17.32 -27.81
CA LEU A 178 -9.52 18.04 -27.34
C LEU A 178 -9.70 19.41 -28.02
N ARG A 179 -8.58 20.03 -28.42
CA ARG A 179 -8.57 21.29 -29.13
C ARG A 179 -8.93 21.12 -30.60
N GLU A 180 -8.44 20.06 -31.25
CA GLU A 180 -8.79 19.68 -32.60
C GLU A 180 -10.30 19.33 -32.71
N ASP A 181 -10.81 18.49 -31.81
CA ASP A 181 -12.21 18.12 -31.70
C ASP A 181 -13.11 19.36 -31.46
N ALA A 182 -12.65 20.32 -30.67
CA ALA A 182 -13.38 21.56 -30.40
C ALA A 182 -13.34 22.54 -31.58
N GLU A 183 -12.31 22.53 -32.41
CA GLU A 183 -12.19 23.32 -33.61
C GLU A 183 -13.04 22.71 -34.77
N GLU A 184 -13.07 21.37 -34.89
CA GLU A 184 -13.97 20.69 -35.84
C GLU A 184 -15.45 20.93 -35.53
N MET A 185 -15.83 20.93 -34.25
CA MET A 185 -17.21 21.26 -33.86
C MET A 185 -17.56 22.71 -34.10
N LYS A 186 -16.62 23.65 -34.15
CA LYS A 186 -16.88 25.07 -34.49
C LYS A 186 -16.88 25.37 -35.96
N GLY A 187 -16.21 24.53 -36.77
CA GLY A 187 -16.13 24.71 -38.22
C GLY A 187 -17.24 23.99 -39.01
N GLY A 188 -18.08 23.20 -38.33
CA GLY A 188 -19.17 22.42 -38.95
C GLY A 188 -20.57 23.06 -38.87
N VAL A 189 -20.66 24.40 -38.68
CA VAL A 189 -21.93 25.17 -38.74
C VAL A 189 -21.93 26.09 -39.94
#